data_7b30ff483d677b0bf9aa2b1fb4341f8d
#
_entry.id   7b30ff483d677b0bf9aa2b1fb4341f8d
#
_cell.length_a   1.000
_cell.length_b   1.000
_cell.length_c   1.000
_cell.angle_alpha   90.00
_cell.angle_beta   90.00
_cell.angle_gamma   90.00
#
_symmetry.space_group_name_H-M   'P 1'
#
loop_
_entity.id
_entity.type
_entity.pdbx_description
1 polymer ?
#
loop_
_entity_poly.entity_id
_entity_poly.type
_entity_poly.pdbx_seq_one_letter_code
_entity_poly.pdbx_strand_id
1 'polypeptide(L)'
;MRPIDDTPLSRDGKVLILAYDHGLEHGPVDFEEVPESADPERVFTVARHPAVTSLAVQKGIAEAYYPSYEDEVTLLAKLNGTSNLWMGEPDSSVNWSVDYAAEVGADAVGFTLYGGSNNEIEMAEEFRDAHERAREHDLPVVMWSYPRGQGLKNDKKAGVIAYAARQALELGADVAKVKYPGSREAMEHVVEMAGRTKVIMSGGSKRSDREFLENVKAVIDAGGAGLAVGRNVFQRENPTRILDALEQVIYEEASVDTALAAAER
;
A
#
# COMPACT_ATOMS: atom_id res chain seq x y z
N MET A 1 -14.38 -13.45 -10.00
CA MET A 1 -13.51 -12.63 -9.14
C MET A 1 -13.97 -12.84 -7.70
N ARG A 2 -13.08 -13.27 -6.82
CA ARG A 2 -13.34 -13.40 -5.39
C ARG A 2 -13.42 -11.99 -4.79
N PRO A 3 -14.45 -11.65 -4.02
CA PRO A 3 -14.46 -10.36 -3.32
C PRO A 3 -13.22 -10.22 -2.44
N ILE A 4 -12.63 -9.03 -2.38
CA ILE A 4 -11.45 -8.77 -1.56
C ILE A 4 -11.70 -9.12 -0.08
N ASP A 5 -12.96 -8.96 0.36
CA ASP A 5 -13.39 -9.27 1.71
C ASP A 5 -13.28 -10.78 2.07
N ASP A 6 -13.19 -11.65 1.06
CA ASP A 6 -13.01 -13.10 1.19
C ASP A 6 -11.55 -13.56 1.01
N THR A 7 -10.59 -12.62 1.03
CA THR A 7 -9.16 -12.90 0.85
C THR A 7 -8.36 -12.56 2.11
N PRO A 8 -7.17 -13.15 2.32
CA PRO A 8 -6.30 -12.82 3.45
C PRO A 8 -5.86 -11.35 3.50
N LEU A 9 -6.00 -10.63 2.37
CA LEU A 9 -5.62 -9.20 2.27
C LEU A 9 -6.56 -8.29 3.08
N SER A 10 -7.71 -8.77 3.53
CA SER A 10 -8.74 -7.98 4.20
C SER A 10 -9.17 -8.61 5.52
N ARG A 11 -9.45 -7.76 6.51
CA ARG A 11 -10.13 -8.10 7.77
C ARG A 11 -11.34 -7.19 7.91
N ASP A 12 -12.55 -7.75 7.98
CA ASP A 12 -13.81 -7.02 8.10
C ASP A 12 -14.00 -5.94 6.99
N GLY A 13 -13.56 -6.24 5.77
CA GLY A 13 -13.62 -5.32 4.64
C GLY A 13 -12.60 -4.18 4.67
N LYS A 14 -11.70 -4.18 5.66
CA LYS A 14 -10.64 -3.19 5.83
C LYS A 14 -9.26 -3.80 5.50
N VAL A 15 -8.33 -2.95 5.10
CA VAL A 15 -6.99 -3.33 4.62
C VAL A 15 -5.94 -2.47 5.31
N LEU A 16 -5.00 -3.11 6.00
CA LEU A 16 -3.79 -2.46 6.49
C LEU A 16 -2.57 -3.17 5.93
N ILE A 17 -1.98 -2.62 4.88
CA ILE A 17 -0.75 -3.14 4.27
C ILE A 17 0.45 -2.51 4.93
N LEU A 18 1.35 -3.32 5.47
CA LEU A 18 2.65 -2.86 5.87
C LEU A 18 3.56 -2.83 4.64
N ALA A 19 3.91 -1.63 4.14
CA ALA A 19 4.64 -1.45 2.89
C ALA A 19 6.14 -1.32 3.15
N TYR A 20 6.90 -2.35 2.80
CA TYR A 20 8.37 -2.38 2.91
C TYR A 20 9.04 -2.48 1.53
N ASP A 21 8.39 -1.95 0.52
CA ASP A 21 8.87 -1.85 -0.86
C ASP A 21 9.69 -0.58 -1.14
N HIS A 22 9.72 0.35 -0.19
CA HIS A 22 10.37 1.66 -0.32
C HIS A 22 11.91 1.61 -0.32
N GLY A 23 12.53 0.54 0.17
CA GLY A 23 13.98 0.38 0.15
C GLY A 23 14.56 0.35 -1.26
N LEU A 24 13.86 -0.23 -2.23
CA LEU A 24 14.25 -0.16 -3.64
C LEU A 24 14.05 1.25 -4.20
N GLU A 25 12.93 1.89 -3.89
CA GLU A 25 12.57 3.20 -4.47
C GLU A 25 13.43 4.32 -3.89
N HIS A 26 13.56 4.40 -2.56
CA HIS A 26 14.20 5.52 -1.88
C HIS A 26 15.65 5.23 -1.48
N GLY A 27 16.03 3.95 -1.42
CA GLY A 27 17.33 3.54 -0.92
C GLY A 27 17.44 3.60 0.61
N PRO A 28 18.68 3.53 1.14
CA PRO A 28 18.92 3.38 2.58
C PRO A 28 18.58 4.62 3.43
N VAL A 29 18.36 5.79 2.82
CA VAL A 29 18.03 7.03 3.53
C VAL A 29 16.78 6.91 4.41
N ASP A 30 15.82 6.08 4.02
CA ASP A 30 14.60 5.87 4.81
C ASP A 30 14.83 5.07 6.10
N PHE A 31 16.02 4.50 6.30
CA PHE A 31 16.38 3.73 7.49
C PHE A 31 17.31 4.51 8.45
N GLU A 32 17.75 5.72 8.09
CA GLU A 32 18.74 6.49 8.88
C GLU A 32 18.21 6.90 10.26
N GLU A 33 16.90 7.24 10.38
CA GLU A 33 16.30 7.63 11.66
C GLU A 33 16.15 6.45 12.64
N VAL A 34 15.91 5.25 12.13
CA VAL A 34 15.76 4.00 12.91
C VAL A 34 16.51 2.91 12.15
N PRO A 35 17.84 2.78 12.33
CA PRO A 35 18.69 1.86 11.58
C PRO A 35 18.23 0.40 11.63
N GLU A 36 17.62 -0.01 12.75
CA GLU A 36 17.08 -1.35 12.93
C GLU A 36 15.92 -1.65 11.96
N SER A 37 15.30 -0.61 11.37
CA SER A 37 14.25 -0.79 10.35
C SER A 37 14.81 -1.26 9.00
N ALA A 38 16.13 -1.23 8.82
CA ALA A 38 16.79 -1.82 7.65
C ALA A 38 16.87 -3.36 7.72
N ASP A 39 16.65 -3.94 8.90
CA ASP A 39 16.62 -5.39 9.09
C ASP A 39 15.24 -5.95 8.71
N PRO A 40 15.13 -6.76 7.63
CA PRO A 40 13.87 -7.37 7.24
C PRO A 40 13.28 -8.30 8.29
N GLU A 41 14.07 -9.01 9.11
CA GLU A 41 13.58 -9.87 10.19
C GLU A 41 12.71 -9.09 11.18
N ARG A 42 13.15 -7.88 11.56
CA ARG A 42 12.35 -6.99 12.39
C ARG A 42 11.03 -6.61 11.72
N VAL A 43 11.06 -6.39 10.42
CA VAL A 43 9.87 -5.99 9.66
C VAL A 43 8.84 -7.12 9.59
N PHE A 44 9.27 -8.35 9.34
CA PHE A 44 8.40 -9.52 9.39
C PHE A 44 7.83 -9.74 10.80
N THR A 45 8.64 -9.53 11.84
CA THR A 45 8.16 -9.57 13.23
C THR A 45 7.05 -8.54 13.49
N VAL A 46 7.22 -7.30 13.00
CA VAL A 46 6.19 -6.26 13.10
C VAL A 46 4.94 -6.59 12.28
N ALA A 47 5.11 -7.24 11.12
CA ALA A 47 4.00 -7.65 10.26
C ALA A 47 3.07 -8.70 10.88
N ARG A 48 3.51 -9.41 11.93
CA ARG A 48 2.68 -10.35 12.72
C ARG A 48 1.66 -9.64 13.61
N HIS A 49 1.70 -8.31 13.68
CA HIS A 49 0.74 -7.54 14.48
C HIS A 49 -0.69 -7.74 13.96
N PRO A 50 -1.69 -8.00 14.85
CA PRO A 50 -3.06 -8.33 14.44
C PRO A 50 -3.74 -7.27 13.56
N ALA A 51 -3.34 -6.01 13.67
CA ALA A 51 -3.86 -4.94 12.82
C ALA A 51 -3.41 -5.06 11.36
N VAL A 52 -2.28 -5.73 11.08
CA VAL A 52 -1.69 -5.83 9.75
C VAL A 52 -2.38 -6.94 8.98
N THR A 53 -2.90 -6.64 7.80
CA THR A 53 -3.53 -7.64 6.92
C THR A 53 -2.55 -8.22 5.91
N SER A 54 -1.47 -7.51 5.57
CA SER A 54 -0.42 -8.05 4.70
C SER A 54 0.86 -7.22 4.76
N LEU A 55 1.96 -7.86 4.35
CA LEU A 55 3.27 -7.23 4.18
C LEU A 55 3.62 -7.18 2.69
N ALA A 56 3.83 -5.96 2.18
CA ALA A 56 4.27 -5.76 0.80
C ALA A 56 5.79 -5.64 0.72
N VAL A 57 6.43 -6.54 -0.01
CA VAL A 57 7.89 -6.58 -0.21
C VAL A 57 8.29 -6.85 -1.65
N GLN A 58 9.52 -6.49 -1.99
CA GLN A 58 10.15 -6.84 -3.25
C GLN A 58 10.68 -8.29 -3.24
N LYS A 59 10.92 -8.83 -4.43
CA LYS A 59 11.35 -10.21 -4.70
C LYS A 59 12.44 -10.71 -3.75
N GLY A 60 13.58 -10.03 -3.68
CA GLY A 60 14.73 -10.51 -2.90
C GLY A 60 14.45 -10.59 -1.39
N ILE A 61 13.59 -9.71 -0.86
CA ILE A 61 13.14 -9.76 0.53
C ILE A 61 12.20 -10.96 0.74
N ALA A 62 11.26 -11.18 -0.19
CA ALA A 62 10.36 -12.32 -0.11
C ALA A 62 11.14 -13.65 -0.15
N GLU A 63 12.02 -13.85 -1.12
CA GLU A 63 12.83 -15.08 -1.26
C GLU A 63 13.68 -15.38 -0.02
N ALA A 64 14.30 -14.34 0.55
CA ALA A 64 15.27 -14.54 1.63
C ALA A 64 14.62 -14.73 3.01
N TYR A 65 13.46 -14.12 3.27
CA TYR A 65 12.92 -14.01 4.62
C TYR A 65 11.53 -14.64 4.78
N TYR A 66 10.64 -14.54 3.77
CA TYR A 66 9.26 -15.00 3.89
C TYR A 66 9.11 -16.49 4.27
N PRO A 67 9.95 -17.43 3.79
CA PRO A 67 9.80 -18.85 4.17
C PRO A 67 9.83 -19.14 5.67
N SER A 68 10.39 -18.22 6.48
CA SER A 68 10.38 -18.32 7.94
C SER A 68 9.09 -17.79 8.59
N TYR A 69 8.20 -17.19 7.81
CA TYR A 69 7.00 -16.47 8.28
C TYR A 69 5.73 -16.82 7.50
N GLU A 70 5.76 -17.81 6.61
CA GLU A 70 4.66 -18.17 5.70
C GLU A 70 3.34 -18.51 6.40
N ASP A 71 3.40 -19.06 7.60
CA ASP A 71 2.22 -19.41 8.40
C ASP A 71 1.67 -18.21 9.21
N GLU A 72 2.39 -17.09 9.28
CA GLU A 72 2.09 -15.99 10.20
C GLU A 72 1.88 -14.63 9.49
N VAL A 73 2.37 -14.48 8.26
CA VAL A 73 2.36 -13.22 7.53
C VAL A 73 1.76 -13.41 6.14
N THR A 74 0.71 -12.69 5.83
CA THR A 74 0.15 -12.62 4.47
C THR A 74 1.10 -11.85 3.56
N LEU A 75 1.60 -12.49 2.49
CA LEU A 75 2.57 -11.90 1.56
C LEU A 75 1.87 -11.17 0.41
N LEU A 76 2.14 -9.88 0.28
CA LEU A 76 1.83 -9.12 -0.91
C LEU A 76 3.11 -8.92 -1.74
N ALA A 77 3.21 -9.62 -2.86
CA ALA A 77 4.35 -9.54 -3.76
C ALA A 77 4.33 -8.25 -4.58
N LYS A 78 5.23 -7.32 -4.31
CA LYS A 78 5.36 -6.08 -5.08
C LYS A 78 6.13 -6.35 -6.36
N LEU A 79 5.41 -6.47 -7.51
CA LEU A 79 5.95 -7.00 -8.76
C LEU A 79 6.92 -6.06 -9.48
N ASN A 80 6.77 -4.76 -9.30
CA ASN A 80 7.56 -3.75 -10.01
C ASN A 80 8.10 -2.67 -9.08
N GLY A 81 9.10 -1.94 -9.55
CA GLY A 81 9.71 -0.84 -8.79
C GLY A 81 10.92 -0.28 -9.52
N THR A 82 11.22 0.99 -9.27
CA THR A 82 12.37 1.69 -9.84
C THR A 82 12.98 2.59 -8.77
N SER A 83 14.31 2.67 -8.75
CA SER A 83 15.01 3.51 -7.77
C SER A 83 14.88 4.99 -8.09
N ASN A 84 14.90 5.85 -7.06
CA ASN A 84 14.96 7.31 -7.21
C ASN A 84 16.29 7.81 -7.81
N LEU A 85 17.24 6.92 -8.08
CA LEU A 85 18.45 7.24 -8.86
C LEU A 85 18.13 7.38 -10.35
N TRP A 86 17.01 6.82 -10.80
CA TRP A 86 16.53 6.98 -12.16
C TRP A 86 16.12 8.43 -12.42
N MET A 87 16.74 9.05 -13.42
CA MET A 87 16.53 10.47 -13.78
C MET A 87 15.64 10.64 -15.03
N GLY A 88 15.09 9.54 -15.53
CA GLY A 88 14.19 9.56 -16.68
C GLY A 88 12.74 9.88 -16.34
N GLU A 89 11.84 9.63 -17.27
CA GLU A 89 10.40 9.72 -17.07
C GLU A 89 9.97 8.73 -15.96
N PRO A 90 8.96 9.05 -15.13
CA PRO A 90 8.45 8.11 -14.15
C PRO A 90 8.08 6.77 -14.76
N ASP A 91 8.71 5.71 -14.26
CA ASP A 91 8.59 4.36 -14.71
C ASP A 91 8.69 3.39 -13.53
N SER A 92 8.19 2.17 -13.69
CA SER A 92 8.25 1.14 -12.66
C SER A 92 8.39 -0.23 -13.31
N SER A 93 9.62 -0.65 -13.54
CA SER A 93 9.91 -1.90 -14.25
C SER A 93 9.52 -3.14 -13.46
N VAL A 94 9.04 -4.16 -14.16
CA VAL A 94 8.68 -5.47 -13.57
C VAL A 94 9.95 -6.19 -13.11
N ASN A 95 9.98 -6.61 -11.85
CA ASN A 95 11.14 -7.24 -11.21
C ASN A 95 10.98 -8.76 -11.05
N TRP A 96 9.73 -9.26 -11.01
CA TRP A 96 9.40 -10.68 -10.97
C TRP A 96 8.02 -10.95 -11.54
N SER A 97 7.81 -12.17 -12.02
CA SER A 97 6.54 -12.58 -12.59
C SER A 97 5.52 -12.94 -11.51
N VAL A 98 4.24 -12.92 -11.87
CA VAL A 98 3.15 -13.39 -11.01
C VAL A 98 3.31 -14.89 -10.71
N ASP A 99 3.70 -15.70 -11.70
CA ASP A 99 3.93 -17.14 -11.49
C ASP A 99 4.95 -17.38 -10.39
N TYR A 100 6.07 -16.70 -10.48
CA TYR A 100 7.13 -16.84 -9.50
C TYR A 100 6.69 -16.30 -8.12
N ALA A 101 5.91 -15.23 -8.08
CA ALA A 101 5.33 -14.75 -6.82
C ALA A 101 4.40 -15.78 -6.18
N ALA A 102 3.58 -16.46 -6.98
CA ALA A 102 2.72 -17.55 -6.54
C ALA A 102 3.52 -18.77 -6.05
N GLU A 103 4.63 -19.13 -6.74
CA GLU A 103 5.54 -20.21 -6.30
C GLU A 103 6.21 -19.89 -4.94
N VAL A 104 6.51 -18.62 -4.67
CA VAL A 104 7.06 -18.16 -3.38
C VAL A 104 5.99 -18.17 -2.28
N GLY A 105 4.70 -18.30 -2.63
CA GLY A 105 3.59 -18.33 -1.68
C GLY A 105 2.90 -16.97 -1.48
N ALA A 106 2.95 -16.08 -2.48
CA ALA A 106 2.24 -14.81 -2.37
C ALA A 106 0.72 -15.00 -2.29
N ASP A 107 0.07 -14.26 -1.40
CA ASP A 107 -1.38 -14.20 -1.21
C ASP A 107 -2.03 -13.09 -2.04
N ALA A 108 -1.24 -12.14 -2.50
CA ALA A 108 -1.66 -11.00 -3.32
C ALA A 108 -0.48 -10.47 -4.13
N VAL A 109 -0.78 -9.70 -5.18
CA VAL A 109 0.24 -8.99 -5.95
C VAL A 109 0.00 -7.49 -5.95
N GLY A 110 1.09 -6.72 -5.97
CA GLY A 110 1.08 -5.27 -6.01
C GLY A 110 1.79 -4.74 -7.25
N PHE A 111 1.22 -3.74 -7.90
CA PHE A 111 1.75 -3.14 -9.10
C PHE A 111 1.67 -1.61 -9.05
N THR A 112 2.76 -0.91 -9.34
CA THR A 112 2.78 0.56 -9.47
C THR A 112 2.50 0.96 -10.90
N LEU A 113 1.56 1.90 -11.07
CA LEU A 113 1.29 2.57 -12.33
C LEU A 113 1.33 4.09 -12.14
N TYR A 114 2.14 4.77 -12.95
CA TYR A 114 2.25 6.22 -12.95
C TYR A 114 1.40 6.83 -14.08
N GLY A 115 0.10 7.06 -13.80
CA GLY A 115 -0.79 7.74 -14.72
C GLY A 115 -0.29 9.16 -15.04
N GLY A 116 -0.19 9.49 -16.33
CA GLY A 116 0.38 10.75 -16.81
C GLY A 116 1.88 10.73 -17.12
N SER A 117 2.56 9.60 -16.91
CA SER A 117 3.90 9.36 -17.42
C SER A 117 3.89 9.14 -18.94
N ASN A 118 4.98 9.47 -19.63
CA ASN A 118 5.15 9.10 -21.03
C ASN A 118 5.23 7.57 -21.24
N ASN A 119 5.54 6.82 -20.17
CA ASN A 119 5.59 5.35 -20.18
C ASN A 119 4.30 4.71 -19.65
N GLU A 120 3.20 5.48 -19.52
CA GLU A 120 1.92 4.98 -18.99
C GLU A 120 1.37 3.82 -19.82
N ILE A 121 1.52 3.89 -21.15
CA ILE A 121 0.98 2.88 -22.06
C ILE A 121 1.66 1.53 -21.82
N GLU A 122 2.99 1.53 -21.76
CA GLU A 122 3.80 0.34 -21.51
C GLU A 122 3.49 -0.25 -20.12
N MET A 123 3.45 0.59 -19.08
CA MET A 123 3.07 0.14 -17.73
C MET A 123 1.65 -0.41 -17.66
N ALA A 124 0.70 0.12 -18.46
CA ALA A 124 -0.66 -0.39 -18.51
C ALA A 124 -0.75 -1.74 -19.22
N GLU A 125 0.07 -1.98 -20.25
CA GLU A 125 0.20 -3.28 -20.90
C GLU A 125 0.80 -4.32 -19.96
N GLU A 126 1.89 -3.98 -19.26
CA GLU A 126 2.50 -4.84 -18.24
C GLU A 126 1.52 -5.13 -17.08
N PHE A 127 0.75 -4.12 -16.66
CA PHE A 127 -0.30 -4.32 -15.65
C PHE A 127 -1.37 -5.29 -16.12
N ARG A 128 -1.85 -5.15 -17.36
CA ARG A 128 -2.83 -6.09 -17.94
C ARG A 128 -2.31 -7.54 -17.85
N ASP A 129 -1.07 -7.76 -18.31
CA ASP A 129 -0.48 -9.10 -18.33
C ASP A 129 -0.33 -9.66 -16.90
N ALA A 130 0.13 -8.83 -15.96
CA ALA A 130 0.21 -9.20 -14.55
C ALA A 130 -1.17 -9.46 -13.93
N HIS A 131 -2.16 -8.63 -14.24
CA HIS A 131 -3.53 -8.77 -13.73
C HIS A 131 -4.20 -10.05 -14.25
N GLU A 132 -4.13 -10.33 -15.56
CA GLU A 132 -4.69 -11.54 -16.14
C GLU A 132 -4.04 -12.79 -15.52
N ARG A 133 -2.72 -12.77 -15.36
CA ARG A 133 -2.00 -13.87 -14.75
C ARG A 133 -2.32 -14.03 -13.25
N ALA A 134 -2.49 -12.95 -12.51
CA ALA A 134 -2.93 -12.99 -11.12
C ALA A 134 -4.32 -13.65 -10.96
N ARG A 135 -5.23 -13.39 -11.91
CA ARG A 135 -6.55 -14.05 -11.94
C ARG A 135 -6.47 -15.56 -12.15
N GLU A 136 -5.50 -16.06 -12.93
CA GLU A 136 -5.28 -17.50 -13.10
C GLU A 136 -4.80 -18.18 -11.80
N HIS A 137 -4.14 -17.44 -10.92
CA HIS A 137 -3.68 -17.88 -9.61
C HIS A 137 -4.63 -17.51 -8.45
N ASP A 138 -5.83 -16.96 -8.74
CA ASP A 138 -6.79 -16.47 -7.74
C ASP A 138 -6.21 -15.39 -6.78
N LEU A 139 -5.16 -14.65 -7.23
CA LEU A 139 -4.52 -13.61 -6.44
C LEU A 139 -5.20 -12.25 -6.62
N PRO A 140 -5.57 -11.55 -5.54
CA PRO A 140 -6.03 -10.17 -5.62
C PRO A 140 -4.89 -9.24 -6.04
N VAL A 141 -5.27 -8.16 -6.74
CA VAL A 141 -4.33 -7.18 -7.29
C VAL A 141 -4.50 -5.82 -6.63
N VAL A 142 -3.44 -5.32 -6.03
CA VAL A 142 -3.37 -3.96 -5.47
C VAL A 142 -2.60 -3.05 -6.42
N MET A 143 -3.23 -1.99 -6.90
CA MET A 143 -2.56 -0.99 -7.73
C MET A 143 -2.06 0.18 -6.87
N TRP A 144 -0.75 0.44 -6.87
CA TRP A 144 -0.17 1.71 -6.46
C TRP A 144 -0.44 2.73 -7.57
N SER A 145 -1.61 3.37 -7.54
CA SER A 145 -2.02 4.32 -8.56
C SER A 145 -1.53 5.72 -8.21
N TYR A 146 -0.37 6.08 -8.75
CA TYR A 146 0.33 7.31 -8.44
C TYR A 146 0.52 8.18 -9.67
N PRO A 147 -0.37 9.16 -9.91
CA PRO A 147 -0.17 10.10 -11.02
C PRO A 147 1.18 10.79 -10.90
N ARG A 148 2.02 10.63 -11.92
CA ARG A 148 3.32 11.28 -12.09
C ARG A 148 3.60 11.47 -13.57
N GLY A 149 4.30 12.55 -13.93
CA GLY A 149 4.69 12.80 -15.32
C GLY A 149 4.86 14.28 -15.58
N GLN A 150 5.48 14.63 -16.70
CA GLN A 150 5.82 16.03 -17.04
C GLN A 150 4.56 16.90 -17.24
N GLY A 151 3.42 16.32 -17.64
CA GLY A 151 2.15 17.02 -17.81
C GLY A 151 1.40 17.33 -16.51
N LEU A 152 1.81 16.76 -15.39
CA LEU A 152 1.13 16.89 -14.10
C LEU A 152 1.73 18.02 -13.26
N LYS A 153 0.97 19.10 -13.09
CA LYS A 153 1.39 20.24 -12.25
C LYS A 153 1.19 20.00 -10.75
N ASN A 154 0.25 19.13 -10.37
CA ASN A 154 -0.08 18.84 -8.97
C ASN A 154 -0.70 17.44 -8.85
N ASP A 155 0.10 16.50 -8.40
CA ASP A 155 -0.25 15.10 -8.18
C ASP A 155 -1.08 14.86 -6.90
N LYS A 156 -1.30 15.90 -6.09
CA LYS A 156 -2.13 15.86 -4.87
C LYS A 156 -3.49 16.53 -5.06
N LYS A 157 -3.79 17.06 -6.24
CA LYS A 157 -5.08 17.67 -6.52
C LYS A 157 -6.18 16.58 -6.48
N ALA A 158 -7.26 16.82 -5.73
CA ALA A 158 -8.34 15.86 -5.52
C ALA A 158 -8.84 15.21 -6.82
N GLY A 159 -9.08 16.00 -7.88
CA GLY A 159 -9.51 15.44 -9.18
C GLY A 159 -8.47 14.56 -9.88
N VAL A 160 -7.16 14.76 -9.62
CA VAL A 160 -6.10 13.90 -10.15
C VAL A 160 -6.06 12.59 -9.39
N ILE A 161 -6.23 12.62 -8.06
CA ILE A 161 -6.31 11.42 -7.23
C ILE A 161 -7.58 10.63 -7.53
N ALA A 162 -8.72 11.30 -7.74
CA ALA A 162 -9.96 10.66 -8.16
C ALA A 162 -9.81 9.99 -9.54
N TYR A 163 -9.09 10.62 -10.48
CA TYR A 163 -8.75 9.99 -11.76
C TYR A 163 -7.91 8.73 -11.56
N ALA A 164 -6.90 8.78 -10.70
CA ALA A 164 -6.07 7.61 -10.38
C ALA A 164 -6.90 6.44 -9.80
N ALA A 165 -7.84 6.73 -8.90
CA ALA A 165 -8.74 5.73 -8.35
C ALA A 165 -9.67 5.14 -9.43
N ARG A 166 -10.17 5.98 -10.35
CA ARG A 166 -10.97 5.54 -11.49
C ARG A 166 -10.16 4.68 -12.46
N GLN A 167 -8.92 5.05 -12.75
CA GLN A 167 -8.02 4.27 -13.61
C GLN A 167 -7.79 2.87 -13.02
N ALA A 168 -7.57 2.75 -11.72
CA ALA A 168 -7.43 1.45 -11.06
C ALA A 168 -8.68 0.57 -11.23
N LEU A 169 -9.90 1.14 -11.10
CA LEU A 169 -11.15 0.44 -11.36
C LEU A 169 -11.25 -0.04 -12.82
N GLU A 170 -11.00 0.85 -13.78
CA GLU A 170 -11.15 0.54 -15.20
C GLU A 170 -10.14 -0.50 -15.70
N LEU A 171 -8.94 -0.54 -15.09
CA LEU A 171 -7.91 -1.54 -15.35
C LEU A 171 -8.12 -2.84 -14.57
N GLY A 172 -9.08 -2.90 -13.65
CA GLY A 172 -9.50 -4.13 -12.98
C GLY A 172 -8.83 -4.40 -11.63
N ALA A 173 -8.11 -3.45 -11.04
CA ALA A 173 -7.53 -3.63 -9.71
C ALA A 173 -8.60 -3.85 -8.63
N ASP A 174 -8.33 -4.75 -7.68
CA ASP A 174 -9.20 -5.00 -6.53
C ASP A 174 -9.07 -3.89 -5.49
N VAL A 175 -7.86 -3.36 -5.33
CA VAL A 175 -7.53 -2.29 -4.39
C VAL A 175 -6.72 -1.21 -5.09
N ALA A 176 -7.12 0.05 -4.91
CA ALA A 176 -6.40 1.23 -5.36
C ALA A 176 -5.70 1.92 -4.18
N LYS A 177 -4.38 1.89 -4.15
CA LYS A 177 -3.55 2.67 -3.22
C LYS A 177 -3.30 4.03 -3.83
N VAL A 178 -3.83 5.08 -3.20
CA VAL A 178 -3.76 6.46 -3.69
C VAL A 178 -3.19 7.42 -2.64
N LYS A 179 -2.77 8.61 -3.05
CA LYS A 179 -2.38 9.66 -2.11
C LYS A 179 -3.60 10.23 -1.38
N TYR A 180 -3.41 10.72 -0.15
CA TYR A 180 -4.46 11.45 0.55
C TYR A 180 -4.71 12.81 -0.10
N PRO A 181 -5.95 13.15 -0.48
CA PRO A 181 -6.25 14.39 -1.20
C PRO A 181 -6.35 15.64 -0.31
N GLY A 182 -6.16 15.50 1.00
CA GLY A 182 -6.07 16.62 1.94
C GLY A 182 -7.33 16.91 2.76
N SER A 183 -8.48 16.36 2.41
CA SER A 183 -9.71 16.45 3.24
C SER A 183 -10.57 15.20 3.09
N ARG A 184 -11.51 15.03 4.04
CA ARG A 184 -12.49 13.96 4.01
C ARG A 184 -13.41 14.07 2.79
N GLU A 185 -13.93 15.23 2.49
CA GLU A 185 -14.85 15.46 1.35
C GLU A 185 -14.17 15.15 0.02
N ALA A 186 -12.89 15.52 -0.11
CA ALA A 186 -12.11 15.16 -1.29
C ALA A 186 -11.89 13.64 -1.38
N MET A 187 -11.71 12.97 -0.24
CA MET A 187 -11.56 11.51 -0.19
C MET A 187 -12.87 10.77 -0.48
N GLU A 188 -14.02 11.30 -0.04
CA GLU A 188 -15.36 10.78 -0.41
C GLU A 188 -15.53 10.75 -1.92
N HIS A 189 -15.13 11.83 -2.61
CA HIS A 189 -15.15 11.87 -4.07
C HIS A 189 -14.21 10.84 -4.72
N VAL A 190 -13.02 10.63 -4.15
CA VAL A 190 -12.07 9.60 -4.64
C VAL A 190 -12.66 8.20 -4.51
N VAL A 191 -13.28 7.89 -3.38
CA VAL A 191 -13.95 6.61 -3.13
C VAL A 191 -15.12 6.40 -4.09
N GLU A 192 -15.94 7.44 -4.31
CA GLU A 192 -17.04 7.39 -5.27
C GLU A 192 -16.56 7.04 -6.69
N MET A 193 -15.46 7.66 -7.14
CA MET A 193 -14.89 7.41 -8.48
C MET A 193 -14.30 6.01 -8.62
N ALA A 194 -13.85 5.40 -7.55
CA ALA A 194 -13.32 4.03 -7.54
C ALA A 194 -14.42 2.94 -7.65
N GLY A 195 -15.68 3.28 -7.47
CA GLY A 195 -16.79 2.33 -7.58
C GLY A 195 -16.67 1.14 -6.61
N ARG A 196 -16.43 -0.06 -7.13
CA ARG A 196 -16.27 -1.28 -6.32
C ARG A 196 -14.82 -1.57 -5.93
N THR A 197 -13.84 -0.92 -6.55
CA THR A 197 -12.44 -1.05 -6.17
C THR A 197 -12.23 -0.43 -4.78
N LYS A 198 -11.67 -1.19 -3.84
CA LYS A 198 -11.39 -0.68 -2.50
C LYS A 198 -10.32 0.40 -2.57
N VAL A 199 -10.55 1.53 -1.92
CA VAL A 199 -9.57 2.62 -1.89
C VAL A 199 -8.82 2.61 -0.56
N ILE A 200 -7.50 2.59 -0.62
CA ILE A 200 -6.62 2.72 0.53
C ILE A 200 -5.67 3.91 0.38
N MET A 201 -5.37 4.56 1.49
CA MET A 201 -4.44 5.69 1.50
C MET A 201 -2.98 5.21 1.52
N SER A 202 -2.09 5.90 0.81
CA SER A 202 -0.65 5.77 1.04
C SER A 202 -0.23 6.52 2.30
N GLY A 203 0.58 5.90 3.17
CA GLY A 203 1.02 6.50 4.44
C GLY A 203 1.86 7.78 4.29
N GLY A 204 2.56 7.94 3.17
CA GLY A 204 3.40 9.11 2.90
C GLY A 204 4.66 9.20 3.78
N SER A 205 5.24 10.41 3.89
CA SER A 205 6.34 10.70 4.82
C SER A 205 5.88 10.64 6.27
N LYS A 206 6.82 10.41 7.20
CA LYS A 206 6.57 10.41 8.64
C LYS A 206 5.93 11.71 9.10
N ARG A 207 4.94 11.59 9.97
CA ARG A 207 4.17 12.68 10.59
C ARG A 207 4.08 12.45 12.09
N SER A 208 3.56 13.43 12.84
CA SER A 208 3.12 13.19 14.23
C SER A 208 2.03 12.12 14.27
N ASP A 209 1.93 11.38 15.35
CA ASP A 209 0.94 10.32 15.52
C ASP A 209 -0.48 10.86 15.35
N ARG A 210 -0.78 12.01 15.95
CA ARG A 210 -2.08 12.66 15.84
C ARG A 210 -2.44 13.01 14.40
N GLU A 211 -1.57 13.75 13.69
CA GLU A 211 -1.83 14.15 12.30
C GLU A 211 -2.00 12.94 11.38
N PHE A 212 -1.21 11.90 11.61
CA PHE A 212 -1.31 10.67 10.83
C PHE A 212 -2.62 9.96 11.08
N LEU A 213 -3.03 9.77 12.35
CA LEU A 213 -4.28 9.11 12.71
C LEU A 213 -5.52 9.92 12.28
N GLU A 214 -5.46 11.26 12.33
CA GLU A 214 -6.52 12.12 11.80
C GLU A 214 -6.74 11.92 10.30
N ASN A 215 -5.65 11.79 9.52
CA ASN A 215 -5.73 11.47 8.09
C ASN A 215 -6.33 10.07 7.86
N VAL A 216 -5.91 9.07 8.64
CA VAL A 216 -6.45 7.70 8.55
C VAL A 216 -7.93 7.70 8.89
N LYS A 217 -8.33 8.36 9.99
CA LYS A 217 -9.75 8.49 10.39
C LYS A 217 -10.57 9.14 9.28
N ALA A 218 -10.08 10.23 8.69
CA ALA A 218 -10.76 10.90 7.58
C ALA A 218 -10.96 9.98 6.36
N VAL A 219 -9.99 9.08 6.07
CA VAL A 219 -10.12 8.08 5.00
C VAL A 219 -11.19 7.05 5.33
N ILE A 220 -11.20 6.52 6.56
CA ILE A 220 -12.20 5.54 7.00
C ILE A 220 -13.61 6.18 6.97
N ASP A 221 -13.76 7.39 7.51
CA ASP A 221 -15.04 8.12 7.55
C ASP A 221 -15.54 8.51 6.15
N ALA A 222 -14.66 8.62 5.16
CA ALA A 222 -14.98 8.83 3.76
C ALA A 222 -15.39 7.54 3.01
N GLY A 223 -15.42 6.40 3.68
CA GLY A 223 -15.72 5.10 3.05
C GLY A 223 -14.50 4.41 2.45
N GLY A 224 -13.29 4.89 2.71
CA GLY A 224 -12.06 4.19 2.34
C GLY A 224 -11.87 2.89 3.12
N ALA A 225 -11.15 1.95 2.54
CA ALA A 225 -10.94 0.63 3.11
C ALA A 225 -9.73 0.54 4.07
N GLY A 226 -8.91 1.58 4.19
CA GLY A 226 -7.73 1.55 5.06
C GLY A 226 -6.52 2.23 4.45
N LEU A 227 -5.35 1.64 4.67
CA LEU A 227 -4.09 2.25 4.21
C LEU A 227 -3.01 1.22 3.89
N ALA A 228 -2.00 1.68 3.15
CA ALA A 228 -0.71 1.02 3.06
C ALA A 228 0.37 1.95 3.61
N VAL A 229 1.06 1.52 4.64
CA VAL A 229 1.96 2.33 5.46
C VAL A 229 3.35 1.70 5.57
N GLY A 230 4.38 2.51 5.40
CA GLY A 230 5.78 2.16 5.62
C GLY A 230 6.40 3.06 6.68
N ARG A 231 6.93 4.22 6.30
CA ARG A 231 7.68 5.16 7.14
C ARG A 231 6.96 5.58 8.43
N ASN A 232 5.63 5.74 8.39
CA ASN A 232 4.85 6.06 9.60
C ASN A 232 4.74 4.89 10.59
N VAL A 233 5.27 3.71 10.27
CA VAL A 233 5.44 2.57 11.18
C VAL A 233 6.92 2.32 11.44
N PHE A 234 7.72 2.07 10.39
CA PHE A 234 9.11 1.65 10.52
C PHE A 234 10.05 2.73 11.07
N GLN A 235 9.79 4.01 10.79
CA GLN A 235 10.58 5.14 11.32
C GLN A 235 10.16 5.54 12.75
N ARG A 236 9.58 4.61 13.52
CA ARG A 236 9.31 4.79 14.96
C ARG A 236 10.15 3.80 15.77
N GLU A 237 10.61 4.24 16.93
CA GLU A 237 11.33 3.36 17.87
C GLU A 237 10.45 2.18 18.30
N ASN A 238 9.18 2.45 18.57
CA ASN A 238 8.18 1.42 18.86
C ASN A 238 7.06 1.42 17.82
N PRO A 239 7.17 0.58 16.77
CA PRO A 239 6.16 0.49 15.72
C PRO A 239 4.83 -0.13 16.19
N THR A 240 4.84 -0.95 17.25
CA THR A 240 3.64 -1.60 17.78
C THR A 240 2.63 -0.57 18.27
N ARG A 241 3.08 0.49 18.96
CA ARG A 241 2.18 1.54 19.49
C ARG A 241 1.32 2.20 18.41
N ILE A 242 1.91 2.53 17.26
CA ILE A 242 1.14 3.15 16.17
C ILE A 242 0.22 2.13 15.50
N LEU A 243 0.61 0.85 15.46
CA LEU A 243 -0.25 -0.22 14.96
C LEU A 243 -1.44 -0.49 15.88
N ASP A 244 -1.27 -0.45 17.21
CA ASP A 244 -2.37 -0.51 18.19
C ASP A 244 -3.37 0.64 17.96
N ALA A 245 -2.85 1.87 17.77
CA ALA A 245 -3.72 3.02 17.48
C ALA A 245 -4.42 2.91 16.12
N LEU A 246 -3.74 2.37 15.11
CA LEU A 246 -4.34 2.11 13.79
C LEU A 246 -5.43 1.04 13.87
N GLU A 247 -5.25 0.00 14.69
CA GLU A 247 -6.26 -1.02 14.92
C GLU A 247 -7.55 -0.40 15.45
N GLN A 248 -7.44 0.44 16.48
CA GLN A 248 -8.57 1.16 17.06
C GLN A 248 -9.29 2.05 16.04
N VAL A 249 -8.55 2.80 15.22
CA VAL A 249 -9.14 3.72 14.24
C VAL A 249 -9.79 2.99 13.08
N ILE A 250 -9.14 1.94 12.55
CA ILE A 250 -9.56 1.28 11.31
C ILE A 250 -10.67 0.26 11.55
N TYR A 251 -10.53 -0.59 12.59
CA TYR A 251 -11.42 -1.73 12.81
C TYR A 251 -12.46 -1.47 13.88
N GLU A 252 -12.16 -0.63 14.89
CA GLU A 252 -13.08 -0.28 15.96
C GLU A 252 -13.73 1.08 15.77
N GLU A 253 -13.37 1.81 14.71
CA GLU A 253 -13.88 3.15 14.36
C GLU A 253 -13.72 4.19 15.49
N ALA A 254 -12.79 3.94 16.42
CA ALA A 254 -12.52 4.80 17.57
C ALA A 254 -12.12 6.22 17.15
N SER A 255 -12.32 7.17 18.08
CA SER A 255 -11.77 8.51 17.90
C SER A 255 -10.25 8.52 17.99
N VAL A 256 -9.60 9.49 17.36
CA VAL A 256 -8.15 9.65 17.42
C VAL A 256 -7.65 9.82 18.86
N ASP A 257 -8.40 10.55 19.69
CA ASP A 257 -8.04 10.72 21.11
C ASP A 257 -8.09 9.39 21.89
N THR A 258 -9.09 8.56 21.62
CA THR A 258 -9.21 7.22 22.21
C THR A 258 -8.06 6.32 21.78
N ALA A 259 -7.73 6.31 20.48
CA ALA A 259 -6.66 5.50 19.90
C ALA A 259 -5.29 5.91 20.46
N LEU A 260 -4.99 7.20 20.57
CA LEU A 260 -3.75 7.69 21.17
C LEU A 260 -3.62 7.29 22.64
N ALA A 261 -4.70 7.45 23.42
CA ALA A 261 -4.69 7.07 24.83
C ALA A 261 -4.54 5.55 25.06
N ALA A 262 -5.01 4.72 24.14
CA ALA A 262 -4.81 3.27 24.18
C ALA A 262 -3.37 2.88 23.89
N ALA A 263 -2.73 3.52 22.91
CA ALA A 263 -1.35 3.27 22.51
C ALA A 263 -0.30 3.78 23.55
N GLU A 264 -0.70 4.59 24.52
CA GLU A 264 0.19 5.07 25.61
C GLU A 264 0.25 4.11 26.81
N ARG A 265 -0.61 3.10 26.86
CA ARG A 265 -0.65 2.09 27.94
C ARG A 265 0.24 0.90 27.64
#